data_d1d36940b30f5e13740c21796868c85d
#
_entry.id   d1d36940b30f5e13740c21796868c85d
#
_cell.length_a   1.000
_cell.length_b   1.000
_cell.length_c   1.000
_cell.angle_alpha   90.00
_cell.angle_beta   90.00
_cell.angle_gamma   90.00
#
_symmetry.space_group_name_H-M   'P 1'
#
loop_
_entity.id
_entity.type
_entity.pdbx_description
1 polymer ?
#
loop_
_entity_poly.entity_id
_entity_poly.type
_entity_poly.pdbx_seq_one_letter_code
_entity_poly.pdbx_strand_id
1 'polypeptide(L)'
;FSQSNHLPNPLDKEYFRSPVDYKFKLAGNFCELRETHFHAGIDIKPSGGTKRDMIYSIGDGYISRIKISAGGYGRAIYIDHPATGYTSVYAHLDEFSDHIDFVVRQIQTAQESYEIDFLPSPEVLPLTKGEIIGIMGNTGYSYGKHLHFEIRDTKTEMPINPFHFGISADDNISPSMVSLSIHGLDPN
;
A
#
# COMPACT_ATOMS: atom_id res chain seq x y z
N PHE A 1 9.35 26.75 -28.10
CA PHE A 1 8.46 25.61 -27.86
C PHE A 1 8.31 25.48 -26.36
N SER A 2 7.18 26.00 -25.83
CA SER A 2 6.80 25.82 -24.43
C SER A 2 6.39 24.36 -24.26
N GLN A 3 7.22 23.56 -23.63
CA GLN A 3 6.75 22.29 -23.04
C GLN A 3 5.81 22.72 -21.92
N SER A 4 4.51 22.56 -22.16
CA SER A 4 3.53 22.59 -21.09
C SER A 4 3.88 21.43 -20.15
N ASN A 5 4.40 21.73 -18.96
CA ASN A 5 4.50 20.79 -17.86
C ASN A 5 3.07 20.41 -17.45
N HIS A 6 2.46 19.55 -18.24
CA HIS A 6 1.20 18.90 -17.87
C HIS A 6 1.58 17.87 -16.82
N LEU A 7 1.39 18.22 -15.54
CA LEU A 7 1.43 17.23 -14.48
C LEU A 7 0.39 16.16 -14.84
N PRO A 8 0.73 14.86 -14.78
CA PRO A 8 -0.20 13.79 -15.11
C PRO A 8 -1.46 13.96 -14.25
N ASN A 9 -2.61 13.72 -14.87
CA ASN A 9 -3.86 13.67 -14.10
C ASN A 9 -3.72 12.55 -13.05
N PRO A 10 -3.84 12.84 -11.77
CA PRO A 10 -3.67 11.84 -10.72
C PRO A 10 -4.64 10.65 -10.84
N LEU A 11 -5.77 10.83 -11.53
CA LEU A 11 -6.72 9.74 -11.84
C LEU A 11 -6.42 9.07 -13.19
N ASP A 12 -5.30 9.36 -13.84
CA ASP A 12 -4.90 8.67 -15.06
C ASP A 12 -4.55 7.22 -14.72
N LYS A 13 -5.32 6.31 -15.27
CA LYS A 13 -5.18 4.87 -15.03
C LYS A 13 -3.87 4.27 -15.53
N GLU A 14 -3.13 5.00 -16.35
CA GLU A 14 -1.85 4.56 -16.91
C GLU A 14 -0.66 5.08 -16.09
N TYR A 15 -0.87 6.07 -15.21
CA TYR A 15 0.21 6.66 -14.44
C TYR A 15 0.82 5.69 -13.44
N PHE A 16 -0.01 5.03 -12.64
CA PHE A 16 0.45 4.05 -11.68
C PHE A 16 0.46 2.63 -12.27
N ARG A 17 1.35 1.80 -11.77
CA ARG A 17 1.35 0.36 -12.04
C ARG A 17 0.77 -0.41 -10.86
N SER A 18 0.46 -1.70 -11.07
CA SER A 18 0.16 -2.62 -9.96
C SER A 18 1.36 -2.75 -9.01
N PRO A 19 1.14 -2.87 -7.68
CA PRO A 19 2.21 -3.13 -6.70
C PRO A 19 2.80 -4.53 -6.80
N VAL A 20 2.20 -5.42 -7.60
CA VAL A 20 2.67 -6.78 -7.92
C VAL A 20 2.71 -6.98 -9.43
N ASP A 21 3.48 -7.95 -9.91
CA ASP A 21 3.69 -8.24 -11.34
C ASP A 21 2.84 -9.41 -11.88
N TYR A 22 1.81 -9.78 -11.14
CA TYR A 22 0.87 -10.84 -11.51
C TYR A 22 -0.59 -10.38 -11.38
N LYS A 23 -1.50 -11.08 -12.06
CA LYS A 23 -2.95 -10.90 -11.85
C LYS A 23 -3.31 -11.41 -10.45
N PHE A 24 -3.78 -10.53 -9.62
CA PHE A 24 -4.01 -10.86 -8.21
C PHE A 24 -5.49 -11.00 -7.86
N LYS A 25 -5.74 -11.79 -6.82
CA LYS A 25 -7.05 -11.89 -6.16
C LYS A 25 -7.02 -11.14 -4.85
N LEU A 26 -8.18 -10.68 -4.40
CA LEU A 26 -8.32 -9.98 -3.12
C LEU A 26 -8.56 -10.95 -1.96
N ALA A 27 -7.98 -10.60 -0.80
CA ALA A 27 -8.34 -11.13 0.50
C ALA A 27 -9.28 -10.18 1.24
N GLY A 28 -9.21 -8.86 0.95
CA GLY A 28 -10.04 -7.81 1.52
C GLY A 28 -10.23 -6.65 0.54
N ASN A 29 -11.42 -6.05 0.56
CA ASN A 29 -11.79 -4.94 -0.30
C ASN A 29 -11.61 -3.59 0.40
N PHE A 30 -11.46 -2.53 -0.40
CA PHE A 30 -11.51 -1.15 0.09
C PHE A 30 -12.87 -0.86 0.72
N CYS A 31 -12.86 -0.15 1.85
CA CYS A 31 -14.05 0.22 2.62
C CYS A 31 -14.86 -0.97 3.20
N GLU A 32 -14.30 -2.18 3.21
CA GLU A 32 -14.89 -3.32 3.89
C GLU A 32 -14.98 -3.05 5.40
N LEU A 33 -16.14 -3.34 5.98
CA LEU A 33 -16.34 -3.16 7.42
C LEU A 33 -15.51 -4.17 8.20
N ARG A 34 -14.63 -3.65 9.05
CA ARG A 34 -13.85 -4.41 10.03
C ARG A 34 -14.45 -4.20 11.43
N GLU A 35 -13.97 -4.93 12.40
CA GLU A 35 -14.51 -4.88 13.76
C GLU A 35 -14.53 -3.47 14.38
N THR A 36 -13.54 -2.64 14.10
CA THR A 36 -13.38 -1.31 14.71
C THR A 36 -13.26 -0.16 13.70
N HIS A 37 -13.17 -0.44 12.41
CA HIS A 37 -12.94 0.57 11.36
C HIS A 37 -13.33 0.07 9.98
N PHE A 38 -13.33 0.95 8.99
CA PHE A 38 -13.38 0.57 7.59
C PHE A 38 -11.98 0.29 7.04
N HIS A 39 -11.86 -0.72 6.20
CA HIS A 39 -10.61 -1.09 5.57
C HIS A 39 -10.09 0.02 4.67
N ALA A 40 -8.91 0.57 4.98
CA ALA A 40 -8.35 1.74 4.31
C ALA A 40 -7.71 1.45 2.94
N GLY A 41 -7.57 0.17 2.58
CA GLY A 41 -6.93 -0.26 1.34
C GLY A 41 -7.55 -1.51 0.75
N ILE A 42 -6.74 -2.26 0.02
CA ILE A 42 -7.06 -3.60 -0.48
C ILE A 42 -6.03 -4.60 0.03
N ASP A 43 -6.46 -5.81 0.31
CA ASP A 43 -5.58 -6.92 0.70
C ASP A 43 -5.36 -7.83 -0.51
N ILE A 44 -4.14 -7.85 -1.02
CA ILE A 44 -3.74 -8.60 -2.21
C ILE A 44 -3.19 -9.96 -1.81
N LYS A 45 -3.80 -11.05 -2.31
CA LYS A 45 -3.33 -12.41 -2.07
C LYS A 45 -2.00 -12.68 -2.77
N PRO A 46 -1.16 -13.60 -2.22
CA PRO A 46 0.06 -14.03 -2.88
C PRO A 46 -0.24 -14.73 -4.21
N SER A 47 0.76 -14.76 -5.10
CA SER A 47 0.65 -15.41 -6.42
C SER A 47 0.36 -16.92 -6.34
N GLY A 48 0.64 -17.52 -5.19
CA GLY A 48 0.58 -18.97 -4.98
C GLY A 48 1.92 -19.66 -5.24
N GLY A 49 2.05 -20.89 -4.76
CA GLY A 49 3.29 -21.67 -4.89
C GLY A 49 4.39 -21.25 -3.91
N THR A 50 5.63 -21.59 -4.27
CA THR A 50 6.82 -21.39 -3.40
C THR A 50 7.59 -20.11 -3.72
N LYS A 51 7.13 -19.29 -4.66
CA LYS A 51 7.82 -18.07 -5.08
C LYS A 51 7.71 -16.97 -4.01
N ARG A 52 8.75 -16.16 -3.92
CA ARG A 52 8.74 -14.91 -3.17
C ARG A 52 7.97 -13.88 -3.99
N ASP A 53 6.89 -13.32 -3.43
CA ASP A 53 6.09 -12.28 -4.09
C ASP A 53 6.77 -10.93 -3.89
N MET A 54 7.43 -10.43 -4.93
CA MET A 54 8.08 -9.12 -4.91
C MET A 54 7.04 -8.00 -4.92
N ILE A 55 7.30 -6.95 -4.17
CA ILE A 55 6.49 -5.74 -4.09
C ILE A 55 7.23 -4.60 -4.76
N TYR A 56 6.50 -3.83 -5.56
CA TYR A 56 7.05 -2.79 -6.41
C TYR A 56 6.45 -1.42 -6.08
N SER A 57 7.25 -0.36 -6.18
CA SER A 57 6.73 1.01 -6.20
C SER A 57 5.77 1.20 -7.37
N ILE A 58 4.58 1.73 -7.11
CA ILE A 58 3.56 1.95 -8.15
C ILE A 58 3.89 3.15 -9.05
N GLY A 59 4.72 4.08 -8.61
CA GLY A 59 5.09 5.30 -9.33
C GLY A 59 6.45 5.82 -8.89
N ASP A 60 6.95 6.84 -9.60
CA ASP A 60 8.13 7.59 -9.18
C ASP A 60 7.82 8.36 -7.90
N GLY A 61 8.81 8.47 -7.00
CA GLY A 61 8.64 9.19 -5.75
C GLY A 61 9.81 8.97 -4.79
N TYR A 62 9.52 9.01 -3.51
CA TYR A 62 10.49 8.72 -2.44
C TYR A 62 9.80 8.11 -1.24
N ILE A 63 10.53 7.33 -0.46
CA ILE A 63 10.01 6.82 0.80
C ILE A 63 9.89 7.98 1.78
N SER A 64 8.67 8.30 2.19
CA SER A 64 8.38 9.36 3.16
C SER A 64 8.28 8.83 4.60
N ARG A 65 8.04 7.52 4.77
CA ARG A 65 7.99 6.88 6.09
C ARG A 65 8.30 5.39 5.99
N ILE A 66 9.09 4.89 6.95
CA ILE A 66 9.25 3.46 7.22
C ILE A 66 8.81 3.22 8.66
N LYS A 67 7.85 2.33 8.83
CA LYS A 67 7.38 1.93 10.16
C LYS A 67 7.55 0.43 10.36
N ILE A 68 8.11 0.05 11.51
CA ILE A 68 8.21 -1.35 11.97
C ILE A 68 7.62 -1.41 13.35
N SER A 69 6.62 -2.27 13.53
CA SER A 69 5.98 -2.52 14.82
C SER A 69 5.56 -3.97 14.96
N ALA A 70 5.47 -4.47 16.19
CA ALA A 70 4.99 -5.85 16.43
C ALA A 70 3.51 -6.03 16.06
N GLY A 71 2.72 -4.96 16.14
CA GLY A 71 1.29 -4.95 15.80
C GLY A 71 0.97 -4.07 14.58
N GLY A 72 -0.33 -3.86 14.33
CA GLY A 72 -0.81 -3.01 13.24
C GLY A 72 -0.30 -3.45 11.87
N TYR A 73 0.31 -2.54 11.13
CA TYR A 73 0.85 -2.79 9.77
C TYR A 73 2.13 -3.63 9.74
N GLY A 74 2.74 -3.95 10.88
CA GLY A 74 4.00 -4.68 10.93
C GLY A 74 5.13 -3.89 10.30
N ARG A 75 5.76 -4.44 9.25
CA ARG A 75 6.73 -3.73 8.41
C ARG A 75 5.98 -3.01 7.29
N ALA A 76 6.02 -1.69 7.30
CA ALA A 76 5.33 -0.86 6.34
C ALA A 76 6.21 0.23 5.72
N ILE A 77 5.98 0.51 4.43
CA ILE A 77 6.59 1.58 3.66
C ILE A 77 5.50 2.52 3.17
N TYR A 78 5.75 3.82 3.26
CA TYR A 78 4.95 4.88 2.67
C TYR A 78 5.80 5.57 1.60
N ILE A 79 5.26 5.73 0.41
CA ILE A 79 5.93 6.38 -0.72
C ILE A 79 5.09 7.56 -1.17
N ASP A 80 5.66 8.76 -1.06
CA ASP A 80 5.05 9.96 -1.63
C ASP A 80 5.39 10.06 -3.11
N HIS A 81 4.37 10.42 -3.91
CA HIS A 81 4.44 10.62 -5.35
C HIS A 81 4.19 12.11 -5.69
N PRO A 82 5.21 12.98 -5.65
CA PRO A 82 5.03 14.43 -5.76
C PRO A 82 4.36 14.88 -7.06
N ALA A 83 4.55 14.14 -8.14
CA ALA A 83 3.92 14.43 -9.44
C ALA A 83 2.39 14.32 -9.40
N THR A 84 1.84 13.59 -8.45
CA THR A 84 0.39 13.31 -8.37
C THR A 84 -0.25 13.84 -7.09
N GLY A 85 0.54 14.04 -6.03
CA GLY A 85 0.03 14.43 -4.71
C GLY A 85 -0.59 13.26 -3.93
N TYR A 86 -0.27 12.01 -4.28
CA TYR A 86 -0.71 10.81 -3.57
C TYR A 86 0.45 10.11 -2.87
N THR A 87 0.10 9.37 -1.83
CA THR A 87 1.00 8.49 -1.08
C THR A 87 0.51 7.06 -1.20
N SER A 88 1.39 6.13 -1.58
CA SER A 88 1.10 4.70 -1.54
C SER A 88 1.65 4.07 -0.27
N VAL A 89 0.90 3.13 0.31
CA VAL A 89 1.25 2.42 1.55
C VAL A 89 1.29 0.93 1.27
N TYR A 90 2.36 0.29 1.74
CA TYR A 90 2.63 -1.14 1.58
C TYR A 90 2.89 -1.72 2.96
N ALA A 91 2.04 -2.63 3.43
CA ALA A 91 2.14 -3.17 4.78
C ALA A 91 2.21 -4.70 4.80
N HIS A 92 2.48 -5.23 6.00
CA HIS A 92 2.70 -6.64 6.29
C HIS A 92 3.89 -7.26 5.55
N LEU A 93 4.88 -6.43 5.16
CA LEU A 93 6.06 -6.89 4.44
C LEU A 93 6.90 -7.87 5.29
N ASP A 94 7.47 -8.87 4.63
CA ASP A 94 8.37 -9.83 5.29
C ASP A 94 9.81 -9.30 5.29
N GLU A 95 10.23 -8.73 4.17
CA GLU A 95 11.55 -8.16 3.98
C GLU A 95 11.45 -6.84 3.19
N PHE A 96 12.37 -5.94 3.42
CA PHE A 96 12.63 -4.80 2.55
C PHE A 96 13.66 -5.17 1.49
N SER A 97 13.74 -4.40 0.39
CA SER A 97 14.85 -4.51 -0.56
C SER A 97 16.18 -4.11 0.09
N ASP A 98 17.29 -4.60 -0.43
CA ASP A 98 18.61 -4.48 0.22
C ASP A 98 19.00 -3.05 0.59
N HIS A 99 18.75 -2.08 -0.30
CA HIS A 99 19.09 -0.68 -0.03
C HIS A 99 18.19 -0.05 1.05
N ILE A 100 16.91 -0.44 1.11
CA ILE A 100 15.99 0.01 2.16
C ILE A 100 16.34 -0.65 3.48
N ASP A 101 16.61 -1.97 3.48
CA ASP A 101 16.99 -2.73 4.67
C ASP A 101 18.30 -2.21 5.27
N PHE A 102 19.25 -1.80 4.43
CA PHE A 102 20.48 -1.15 4.89
C PHE A 102 20.20 0.09 5.74
N VAL A 103 19.33 0.99 5.25
CA VAL A 103 18.95 2.20 6.01
C VAL A 103 18.19 1.84 7.29
N VAL A 104 17.24 0.89 7.21
CA VAL A 104 16.50 0.40 8.36
C VAL A 104 17.42 -0.09 9.46
N ARG A 105 18.41 -0.93 9.13
CA ARG A 105 19.39 -1.45 10.10
C ARG A 105 20.23 -0.36 10.76
N GLN A 106 20.61 0.69 10.00
CA GLN A 106 21.31 1.84 10.58
C GLN A 106 20.45 2.55 11.63
N ILE A 107 19.17 2.77 11.33
CA ILE A 107 18.23 3.42 12.26
C ILE A 107 17.96 2.55 13.48
N GLN A 108 17.69 1.25 13.30
CA GLN A 108 17.49 0.32 14.39
C GLN A 108 18.69 0.24 15.33
N THR A 109 19.90 0.21 14.75
CA THR A 109 21.16 0.20 15.52
C THR A 109 21.34 1.49 16.31
N ALA A 110 21.09 2.65 15.66
CA ALA A 110 21.24 3.95 16.31
C ALA A 110 20.21 4.18 17.43
N GLN A 111 19.02 3.63 17.30
CA GLN A 111 17.93 3.73 18.29
C GLN A 111 17.94 2.59 19.31
N GLU A 112 18.80 1.58 19.13
CA GLU A 112 18.83 0.35 19.94
C GLU A 112 17.43 -0.30 20.05
N SER A 113 16.64 -0.24 18.95
CA SER A 113 15.24 -0.67 18.91
C SER A 113 14.93 -1.46 17.65
N TYR A 114 14.17 -2.56 17.81
CA TYR A 114 13.58 -3.26 16.67
C TYR A 114 12.45 -2.46 16.02
N GLU A 115 11.60 -1.83 16.84
CA GLU A 115 10.51 -0.99 16.36
C GLU A 115 11.03 0.40 16.02
N ILE A 116 10.65 0.88 14.85
CA ILE A 116 11.02 2.22 14.37
C ILE A 116 9.81 2.90 13.73
N ASP A 117 9.83 4.22 13.76
CA ASP A 117 8.97 5.11 13.00
C ASP A 117 9.86 6.21 12.42
N PHE A 118 10.37 5.97 11.21
CA PHE A 118 11.40 6.79 10.58
C PHE A 118 10.83 7.55 9.38
N LEU A 119 11.06 8.85 9.37
CA LEU A 119 10.64 9.77 8.31
C LEU A 119 11.89 10.32 7.60
N PRO A 120 12.37 9.66 6.55
CA PRO A 120 13.53 10.14 5.79
C PRO A 120 13.20 11.42 5.02
N SER A 121 14.21 12.25 4.77
CA SER A 121 14.09 13.31 3.77
C SER A 121 14.03 12.71 2.34
N PRO A 122 13.42 13.41 1.38
CA PRO A 122 13.19 12.87 0.03
C PRO A 122 14.42 12.35 -0.70
N GLU A 123 15.60 12.89 -0.37
CA GLU A 123 16.87 12.56 -1.02
C GLU A 123 17.49 11.25 -0.50
N VAL A 124 17.00 10.74 0.63
CA VAL A 124 17.59 9.55 1.28
C VAL A 124 17.21 8.26 0.55
N LEU A 125 15.94 8.13 0.19
CA LEU A 125 15.39 6.94 -0.46
C LEU A 125 14.48 7.35 -1.64
N PRO A 126 15.04 7.95 -2.72
CA PRO A 126 14.30 8.17 -3.96
C PRO A 126 14.01 6.82 -4.61
N LEU A 127 12.87 6.71 -5.29
CA LEU A 127 12.41 5.50 -5.97
C LEU A 127 11.87 5.80 -7.36
N THR A 128 12.06 4.85 -8.25
CA THR A 128 11.45 4.86 -9.58
C THR A 128 10.27 3.89 -9.66
N LYS A 129 9.34 4.20 -10.57
CA LYS A 129 8.20 3.32 -10.87
C LYS A 129 8.66 1.91 -11.24
N GLY A 130 8.19 0.91 -10.53
CA GLY A 130 8.54 -0.49 -10.78
C GLY A 130 9.79 -0.96 -10.06
N GLU A 131 10.41 -0.15 -9.24
CA GLU A 131 11.50 -0.56 -8.38
C GLU A 131 11.01 -1.51 -7.27
N ILE A 132 11.79 -2.56 -6.99
CA ILE A 132 11.47 -3.52 -5.92
C ILE A 132 11.72 -2.85 -4.57
N ILE A 133 10.70 -2.81 -3.74
CA ILE A 133 10.76 -2.22 -2.39
C ILE A 133 10.78 -3.26 -1.27
N GLY A 134 10.36 -4.49 -1.55
CA GLY A 134 10.34 -5.54 -0.55
C GLY A 134 9.64 -6.81 -1.02
N ILE A 135 9.27 -7.64 -0.06
CA ILE A 135 8.63 -8.94 -0.26
C ILE A 135 7.38 -9.00 0.58
N MET A 136 6.30 -9.50 -0.03
CA MET A 136 5.03 -9.76 0.63
C MET A 136 5.20 -10.72 1.80
N GLY A 137 4.63 -10.39 2.94
CA GLY A 137 4.76 -11.15 4.18
C GLY A 137 3.48 -11.30 4.98
N ASN A 138 3.69 -11.43 6.31
CA ASN A 138 2.63 -11.65 7.29
C ASN A 138 2.99 -10.98 8.64
N THR A 139 3.69 -9.84 8.62
CA THR A 139 4.08 -9.13 9.85
C THR A 139 2.95 -8.27 10.39
N GLY A 140 2.99 -7.94 11.69
CA GLY A 140 1.95 -7.15 12.35
C GLY A 140 0.66 -7.94 12.60
N TYR A 141 -0.50 -7.25 12.61
CA TYR A 141 -1.81 -7.90 12.75
C TYR A 141 -2.28 -8.44 11.40
N SER A 142 -1.86 -9.66 11.09
CA SER A 142 -2.16 -10.33 9.84
C SER A 142 -2.43 -11.82 10.08
N TYR A 143 -3.49 -12.36 9.48
CA TYR A 143 -3.91 -13.75 9.63
C TYR A 143 -3.41 -14.66 8.50
N GLY A 144 -2.52 -14.19 7.66
CA GLY A 144 -1.94 -14.94 6.55
C GLY A 144 -1.20 -14.05 5.58
N LYS A 145 -0.29 -14.62 4.78
CA LYS A 145 0.51 -13.88 3.81
C LYS A 145 -0.38 -13.09 2.83
N HIS A 146 -0.24 -11.78 2.83
CA HIS A 146 -0.87 -10.85 1.88
C HIS A 146 -0.14 -9.51 1.88
N LEU A 147 -0.40 -8.69 0.86
CA LEU A 147 -0.03 -7.29 0.86
C LEU A 147 -1.26 -6.45 1.20
N HIS A 148 -1.22 -5.71 2.31
CA HIS A 148 -2.14 -4.61 2.53
C HIS A 148 -1.62 -3.39 1.78
N PHE A 149 -2.43 -2.88 0.85
CA PHE A 149 -2.03 -1.81 -0.07
C PHE A 149 -3.05 -0.67 -0.07
N GLU A 150 -2.54 0.57 0.10
CA GLU A 150 -3.37 1.77 0.09
C GLU A 150 -2.84 2.82 -0.88
N ILE A 151 -3.75 3.71 -1.32
CA ILE A 151 -3.43 5.01 -1.89
C ILE A 151 -4.15 6.06 -1.06
N ARG A 152 -3.42 7.09 -0.66
CA ARG A 152 -3.93 8.21 0.15
C ARG A 152 -3.67 9.54 -0.56
N ASP A 153 -4.50 10.52 -0.30
CA ASP A 153 -4.14 11.91 -0.55
C ASP A 153 -3.01 12.31 0.42
N THR A 154 -1.88 12.80 -0.12
CA THR A 154 -0.68 13.08 0.69
C THR A 154 -0.91 14.15 1.75
N LYS A 155 -1.79 15.13 1.50
CA LYS A 155 -2.02 16.25 2.43
C LYS A 155 -2.96 15.92 3.56
N THR A 156 -4.01 15.16 3.24
CA THR A 156 -5.09 14.85 4.19
C THR A 156 -4.98 13.47 4.82
N GLU A 157 -4.09 12.63 4.27
CA GLU A 157 -3.94 11.20 4.58
C GLU A 157 -5.22 10.37 4.40
N MET A 158 -6.24 10.93 3.73
CA MET A 158 -7.49 10.25 3.46
C MET A 158 -7.27 9.11 2.45
N PRO A 159 -7.68 7.87 2.78
CA PRO A 159 -7.55 6.74 1.87
C PRO A 159 -8.51 6.87 0.68
N ILE A 160 -8.03 6.45 -0.48
CA ILE A 160 -8.77 6.49 -1.74
C ILE A 160 -8.77 5.07 -2.32
N ASN A 161 -9.88 4.66 -2.93
CA ASN A 161 -9.99 3.35 -3.52
C ASN A 161 -8.92 3.14 -4.62
N PRO A 162 -7.97 2.18 -4.45
CA PRO A 162 -6.90 1.94 -5.41
C PRO A 162 -7.37 1.62 -6.82
N PHE A 163 -8.59 1.13 -6.99
CA PHE A 163 -9.15 0.82 -8.31
C PHE A 163 -9.42 2.07 -9.18
N HIS A 164 -9.50 3.26 -8.59
CA HIS A 164 -9.58 4.52 -9.35
C HIS A 164 -8.30 4.82 -10.15
N PHE A 165 -7.18 4.20 -9.78
CA PHE A 165 -5.86 4.42 -10.37
C PHE A 165 -5.44 3.35 -11.39
N GLY A 166 -6.39 2.58 -11.91
CA GLY A 166 -6.11 1.54 -12.91
C GLY A 166 -5.57 0.22 -12.33
N ILE A 167 -5.41 0.14 -11.01
CA ILE A 167 -5.09 -1.12 -10.33
C ILE A 167 -6.34 -1.99 -10.34
N SER A 168 -6.24 -3.23 -10.83
CA SER A 168 -7.40 -4.11 -10.98
C SER A 168 -7.11 -5.51 -10.47
N ALA A 169 -8.07 -6.09 -9.75
CA ALA A 169 -8.04 -7.49 -9.35
C ALA A 169 -8.53 -8.41 -10.47
N ASP A 170 -8.09 -9.67 -10.44
CA ASP A 170 -8.62 -10.74 -11.29
C ASP A 170 -9.92 -11.27 -10.65
N ASP A 171 -10.97 -10.47 -10.77
CA ASP A 171 -12.32 -10.80 -10.31
C ASP A 171 -13.34 -10.46 -11.39
N ASN A 172 -13.99 -11.50 -11.92
CA ASN A 172 -15.03 -11.41 -12.95
C ASN A 172 -16.38 -11.87 -12.42
N ILE A 173 -16.54 -12.03 -11.09
CA ILE A 173 -17.77 -12.49 -10.46
C ILE A 173 -18.61 -11.28 -10.08
N SER A 174 -19.77 -11.13 -10.73
CA SER A 174 -20.72 -10.10 -10.35
C SER A 174 -21.28 -10.35 -8.95
N PRO A 175 -21.39 -9.32 -8.08
CA PRO A 175 -21.99 -9.48 -6.77
C PRO A 175 -23.46 -9.91 -6.91
N SER A 176 -23.90 -10.81 -6.02
CA SER A 176 -25.29 -11.20 -5.89
C SER A 176 -25.84 -10.77 -4.53
N MET A 177 -27.02 -10.18 -4.51
CA MET A 177 -27.70 -9.83 -3.26
C MET A 177 -28.31 -11.10 -2.66
N VAL A 178 -27.81 -11.51 -1.49
CA VAL A 178 -28.30 -12.70 -0.77
C VAL A 178 -29.43 -12.32 0.18
N SER A 179 -29.35 -11.15 0.82
CA SER A 179 -30.38 -10.65 1.72
C SER A 179 -30.32 -9.12 1.83
N LEU A 180 -31.45 -8.50 2.17
CA LEU A 180 -31.57 -7.10 2.54
C LEU A 180 -32.29 -7.01 3.89
N SER A 181 -31.66 -6.43 4.89
CA SER A 181 -32.29 -6.13 6.19
C SER A 181 -32.45 -4.63 6.34
N ILE A 182 -33.68 -4.17 6.61
CA ILE A 182 -33.99 -2.77 6.85
C ILE A 182 -34.33 -2.64 8.33
N HIS A 183 -33.55 -1.88 9.07
CA HIS A 183 -33.82 -1.55 10.47
C HIS A 183 -34.32 -0.12 10.56
N GLY A 184 -35.54 0.06 11.11
CA GLY A 184 -36.05 1.38 11.44
C GLY A 184 -35.20 1.98 12.57
N LEU A 185 -34.83 3.25 12.44
CA LEU A 185 -34.32 4.01 13.58
C LEU A 185 -35.53 4.44 14.38
N ASP A 186 -35.71 3.93 15.61
CA ASP A 186 -36.70 4.45 16.52
C ASP A 186 -36.39 5.93 16.80
N PRO A 187 -37.32 6.85 16.53
CA PRO A 187 -37.12 8.24 16.91
C PRO A 187 -37.26 8.34 18.43
N ASN A 188 -36.14 8.41 19.15
CA ASN A 188 -36.09 8.88 20.54
C ASN A 188 -35.85 10.39 20.57
#